data_080edb874d4c5ed619af3ccf0aaa9f0a
#
_entry.id   080edb874d4c5ed619af3ccf0aaa9f0a
#
_cell.length_a   1.000
_cell.length_b   1.000
_cell.length_c   1.000
_cell.angle_alpha   90.00
_cell.angle_beta   90.00
_cell.angle_gamma   90.00
#
_symmetry.space_group_name_H-M   'P 1'
#
loop_
_entity.id
_entity.type
_entity.pdbx_description
1 polymer ?
#
loop_
_entity_poly.entity_id
_entity_poly.type
_entity_poly.pdbx_seq_one_letter_code
_entity_poly.pdbx_strand_id
1 'polypeptide(L)'
;MICFDGDYPEVARIQAVQGAEVICRPSALLRSADIWELTSRARAYDNHVYVIGANATGIDAAGVLYFGNSHIVTPIGHIAAKAASQESWVSARLDPDEALASLTPGSSVGQGFDHLADRNLDLIRRYREDLERPAASSFPHLKIDF
;
A
#
# COMPACT_ATOMS: atom_id res chain seq x y z
N MET A 1 -1.71 5.88 7.26
CA MET A 1 -2.43 4.60 7.49
C MET A 1 -1.66 3.74 8.47
N ILE A 2 -2.31 2.88 9.22
CA ILE A 2 -1.67 2.06 10.26
C ILE A 2 -1.91 0.58 9.96
N CYS A 3 -0.83 -0.22 9.95
CA CYS A 3 -0.85 -1.68 9.92
C CYS A 3 -1.82 -2.26 8.86
N PHE A 4 -2.92 -2.86 9.30
CA PHE A 4 -3.96 -3.50 8.47
C PHE A 4 -4.68 -2.53 7.53
N ASP A 5 -4.70 -1.23 7.82
CA ASP A 5 -5.29 -0.22 6.90
C ASP A 5 -4.70 -0.30 5.49
N GLY A 6 -3.43 -0.71 5.38
CA GLY A 6 -2.77 -0.86 4.10
C GLY A 6 -3.32 -1.96 3.19
N ASP A 7 -4.14 -2.86 3.71
CA ASP A 7 -4.80 -3.90 2.93
C ASP A 7 -6.02 -3.34 2.17
N TYR A 8 -6.56 -2.19 2.63
CA TYR A 8 -7.71 -1.52 2.02
C TYR A 8 -7.24 -0.44 1.05
N PRO A 9 -7.47 -0.59 -0.26
CA PRO A 9 -7.02 0.38 -1.26
C PRO A 9 -7.64 1.76 -1.08
N GLU A 10 -8.84 1.83 -0.53
CA GLU A 10 -9.59 3.07 -0.31
C GLU A 10 -8.86 4.02 0.64
N VAL A 11 -8.22 3.49 1.70
CA VAL A 11 -7.53 4.30 2.71
C VAL A 11 -6.37 5.07 2.08
N ALA A 12 -5.52 4.39 1.29
CA ALA A 12 -4.43 5.04 0.57
C ALA A 12 -4.95 6.01 -0.51
N ARG A 13 -6.02 5.62 -1.22
CA ARG A 13 -6.66 6.45 -2.25
C ARG A 13 -7.17 7.76 -1.69
N ILE A 14 -7.85 7.74 -0.55
CA ILE A 14 -8.36 8.95 0.11
C ILE A 14 -7.20 9.88 0.47
N GLN A 15 -6.12 9.35 1.04
CA GLN A 15 -4.95 10.16 1.42
C GLN A 15 -4.30 10.81 0.19
N ALA A 16 -4.13 10.05 -0.90
CA ALA A 16 -3.53 10.56 -2.14
C ALA A 16 -4.40 11.64 -2.79
N VAL A 17 -5.72 11.45 -2.85
CA VAL A 17 -6.66 12.45 -3.39
C VAL A 17 -6.67 13.73 -2.53
N GLN A 18 -6.36 13.62 -1.25
CA GLN A 18 -6.18 14.77 -0.35
C GLN A 18 -4.80 15.43 -0.46
N GLY A 19 -3.93 14.95 -1.35
CA GLY A 19 -2.63 15.55 -1.64
C GLY A 19 -1.46 14.92 -0.89
N ALA A 20 -1.60 13.71 -0.33
CA ALA A 20 -0.45 13.03 0.25
C ALA A 20 0.54 12.61 -0.85
N GLU A 21 1.79 12.97 -0.69
CA GLU A 21 2.92 12.56 -1.54
C GLU A 21 3.67 11.36 -0.93
N VAL A 22 3.60 11.23 0.39
CA VAL A 22 4.23 10.16 1.17
C VAL A 22 3.21 9.59 2.15
N ILE A 23 3.02 8.28 2.11
CA ILE A 23 2.17 7.56 3.06
C ILE A 23 3.04 6.70 3.98
N CYS A 24 3.03 7.00 5.27
CA CYS A 24 3.68 6.19 6.29
C CYS A 24 2.74 5.08 6.77
N ARG A 25 3.28 3.85 6.90
CA ARG A 25 2.56 2.67 7.38
C ARG A 25 3.32 2.00 8.53
N PRO A 26 3.22 2.54 9.76
CA PRO A 26 3.73 1.85 10.93
C PRO A 26 2.88 0.60 11.20
N SER A 27 3.52 -0.52 11.56
CA SER A 27 2.86 -1.82 11.61
C SER A 27 3.51 -2.76 12.63
N ALA A 28 2.68 -3.65 13.14
CA ALA A 28 3.08 -4.88 13.80
C ALA A 28 2.39 -6.05 13.05
N LEU A 29 2.66 -6.15 11.76
CA LEU A 29 1.99 -7.08 10.87
C LEU A 29 2.55 -8.50 11.03
N LEU A 30 1.64 -9.47 11.18
CA LEU A 30 1.97 -10.90 11.40
C LEU A 30 1.77 -11.75 10.14
N ARG A 31 1.27 -11.15 9.06
CA ARG A 31 1.13 -11.85 7.78
C ARG A 31 2.48 -12.09 7.13
N SER A 32 2.50 -12.76 5.99
CA SER A 32 3.74 -13.01 5.27
C SER A 32 4.39 -11.74 4.70
N ALA A 33 5.72 -11.75 4.59
CA ALA A 33 6.48 -10.62 4.11
C ALA A 33 6.18 -10.24 2.65
N ASP A 34 5.77 -11.21 1.83
CA ASP A 34 5.36 -11.02 0.45
C ASP A 34 4.04 -10.24 0.34
N ILE A 35 3.04 -10.53 1.17
CA ILE A 35 1.78 -9.77 1.23
C ILE A 35 2.03 -8.34 1.74
N TRP A 36 2.92 -8.18 2.72
CA TRP A 36 3.35 -6.89 3.23
C TRP A 36 3.97 -6.02 2.13
N GLU A 37 4.87 -6.59 1.34
CA GLU A 37 5.50 -5.91 0.21
C GLU A 37 4.51 -5.65 -0.92
N LEU A 38 3.71 -6.66 -1.29
CA LEU A 38 2.71 -6.55 -2.35
C LEU A 38 1.74 -5.40 -2.09
N THR A 39 1.15 -5.36 -0.89
CA THR A 39 0.17 -4.31 -0.56
C THR A 39 0.79 -2.93 -0.52
N SER A 40 2.01 -2.78 0.00
CA SER A 40 2.72 -1.50 0.02
C SER A 40 3.06 -1.01 -1.39
N ARG A 41 3.54 -1.91 -2.26
CA ARG A 41 3.85 -1.59 -3.66
C ARG A 41 2.59 -1.22 -4.45
N ALA A 42 1.49 -1.95 -4.24
CA ALA A 42 0.23 -1.63 -4.87
C ALA A 42 -0.27 -0.23 -4.44
N ARG A 43 -0.22 0.10 -3.13
CA ARG A 43 -0.65 1.42 -2.64
C ARG A 43 0.21 2.55 -3.19
N ALA A 44 1.52 2.32 -3.35
CA ALA A 44 2.40 3.31 -3.97
C ALA A 44 2.04 3.53 -5.45
N TYR A 45 1.96 2.45 -6.22
CA TYR A 45 1.71 2.48 -7.66
C TYR A 45 0.32 3.04 -8.00
N ASP A 46 -0.74 2.53 -7.36
CA ASP A 46 -2.12 2.93 -7.61
C ASP A 46 -2.37 4.42 -7.36
N ASN A 47 -1.54 5.05 -6.51
CA ASN A 47 -1.77 6.39 -5.99
C ASN A 47 -0.67 7.39 -6.34
N HIS A 48 0.38 6.98 -7.05
CA HIS A 48 1.55 7.81 -7.37
C HIS A 48 2.18 8.47 -6.14
N VAL A 49 2.33 7.71 -5.05
CA VAL A 49 2.88 8.18 -3.78
C VAL A 49 4.06 7.31 -3.34
N TYR A 50 4.94 7.87 -2.54
CA TYR A 50 5.88 7.04 -1.78
C TYR A 50 5.14 6.32 -0.65
N VAL A 51 5.52 5.07 -0.38
CA VAL A 51 5.04 4.35 0.81
C VAL A 51 6.24 3.97 1.68
N ILE A 52 6.22 4.39 2.94
CA ILE A 52 7.23 4.04 3.94
C ILE A 52 6.59 3.07 4.92
N GLY A 53 6.89 1.79 4.77
CA GLY A 53 6.42 0.73 5.65
C GLY A 53 7.44 0.47 6.76
N ALA A 54 7.07 0.70 8.01
CA ALA A 54 7.88 0.37 9.19
C ALA A 54 7.18 -0.74 9.96
N ASN A 55 7.72 -1.96 9.93
CA ASN A 55 7.14 -3.13 10.58
C ASN A 55 7.95 -3.57 11.78
N ALA A 56 7.26 -4.07 12.82
CA ALA A 56 7.88 -4.66 13.99
C ALA A 56 8.78 -5.84 13.61
N THR A 57 9.78 -6.10 14.41
CA THR A 57 10.72 -7.22 14.26
C THR A 57 10.97 -7.89 15.61
N GLY A 58 11.42 -9.16 15.59
CA GLY A 58 11.74 -9.91 16.78
C GLY A 58 10.56 -10.71 17.33
N ILE A 59 10.70 -11.19 18.55
CA ILE A 59 9.70 -12.01 19.24
C ILE A 59 9.21 -11.26 20.47
N ASP A 60 7.91 -11.15 20.63
CA ASP A 60 7.31 -10.51 21.79
C ASP A 60 7.23 -11.46 23.01
N ALA A 61 6.74 -10.93 24.13
CA ALA A 61 6.59 -11.71 25.38
C ALA A 61 5.59 -12.88 25.26
N ALA A 62 4.70 -12.87 24.27
CA ALA A 62 3.79 -13.96 23.98
C ALA A 62 4.35 -15.00 23.00
N GLY A 63 5.59 -14.82 22.54
CA GLY A 63 6.25 -15.72 21.59
C GLY A 63 5.88 -15.46 20.13
N VAL A 64 5.24 -14.34 19.83
CA VAL A 64 4.84 -13.99 18.47
C VAL A 64 6.03 -13.40 17.73
N LEU A 65 6.37 -13.99 16.58
CA LEU A 65 7.44 -13.55 15.71
C LEU A 65 6.94 -12.48 14.72
N TYR A 66 7.56 -11.31 14.77
CA TYR A 66 7.39 -10.24 13.77
C TYR A 66 8.52 -10.29 12.75
N PHE A 67 8.17 -10.29 11.48
CA PHE A 67 9.13 -10.59 10.40
C PHE A 67 9.93 -9.39 9.91
N GLY A 68 9.72 -8.17 10.43
CA GLY A 68 10.43 -6.97 9.99
C GLY A 68 10.15 -6.62 8.54
N ASN A 69 11.19 -6.59 7.69
CA ASN A 69 11.10 -6.24 6.27
C ASN A 69 10.49 -4.86 6.02
N SER A 70 10.85 -3.88 6.87
CA SER A 70 10.53 -2.47 6.64
C SER A 70 11.07 -2.00 5.29
N HIS A 71 10.35 -1.15 4.58
CA HIS A 71 10.75 -0.76 3.25
C HIS A 71 10.26 0.63 2.86
N ILE A 72 10.90 1.19 1.84
CA ILE A 72 10.51 2.42 1.17
C ILE A 72 10.21 2.07 -0.27
N VAL A 73 9.01 2.43 -0.73
CA VAL A 73 8.51 2.16 -2.07
C VAL A 73 8.35 3.46 -2.83
N THR A 74 8.81 3.49 -4.07
CA THR A 74 8.64 4.65 -4.97
C THR A 74 7.24 4.71 -5.57
N PRO A 75 6.80 5.86 -6.12
CA PRO A 75 5.50 6.03 -6.77
C PRO A 75 5.22 5.07 -7.93
N ILE A 76 6.25 4.48 -8.52
CA ILE A 76 6.14 3.47 -9.58
C ILE A 76 6.18 2.03 -9.05
N GLY A 77 6.07 1.85 -7.73
CA GLY A 77 6.00 0.53 -7.08
C GLY A 77 7.35 -0.18 -6.93
N HIS A 78 8.49 0.49 -7.15
CA HIS A 78 9.82 -0.09 -6.93
C HIS A 78 10.23 0.05 -5.46
N ILE A 79 10.96 -0.93 -4.96
CA ILE A 79 11.58 -0.86 -3.64
C ILE A 79 12.85 -0.01 -3.73
N ALA A 80 12.81 1.18 -3.13
CA ALA A 80 13.97 2.07 -3.04
C ALA A 80 14.95 1.63 -1.95
N ALA A 81 14.44 1.10 -0.83
CA ALA A 81 15.23 0.53 0.24
C ALA A 81 14.41 -0.51 1.01
N LYS A 82 15.07 -1.55 1.51
CA LYS A 82 14.43 -2.62 2.28
C LYS A 82 15.36 -3.09 3.40
N ALA A 83 14.85 -3.09 4.61
CA ALA A 83 15.48 -3.69 5.78
C ALA A 83 15.31 -5.22 5.78
N ALA A 84 16.19 -5.91 6.49
CA ALA A 84 16.04 -7.33 6.73
C ALA A 84 15.00 -7.62 7.83
N SER A 85 14.92 -8.88 8.24
CA SER A 85 14.01 -9.32 9.32
C SER A 85 14.53 -8.98 10.73
N GLN A 86 15.76 -8.50 10.84
CA GLN A 86 16.38 -8.10 12.11
C GLN A 86 16.16 -6.61 12.37
N GLU A 87 16.35 -6.20 13.62
CA GLU A 87 16.37 -4.80 13.99
C GLU A 87 17.41 -4.03 13.17
N SER A 88 16.92 -3.10 12.37
CA SER A 88 17.72 -2.30 11.45
C SER A 88 16.95 -1.11 10.94
N TRP A 89 17.64 -0.20 10.28
CA TRP A 89 17.02 0.93 9.59
C TRP A 89 17.55 1.04 8.17
N VAL A 90 16.74 1.64 7.31
CA VAL A 90 17.11 1.97 5.93
C VAL A 90 16.69 3.38 5.61
N SER A 91 17.33 4.00 4.65
CA SER A 91 16.98 5.31 4.14
C SER A 91 17.01 5.33 2.63
N ALA A 92 16.22 6.21 2.04
CA ALA A 92 16.26 6.52 0.63
C ALA A 92 16.02 8.03 0.43
N ARG A 93 16.55 8.57 -0.65
CA ARG A 93 16.17 9.91 -1.09
C ARG A 93 14.80 9.83 -1.75
N LEU A 94 13.88 10.69 -1.33
CA LEU A 94 12.59 10.87 -1.98
C LEU A 94 12.66 12.08 -2.89
N ASP A 95 12.04 11.98 -4.06
CA ASP A 95 11.87 13.07 -4.98
C ASP A 95 10.36 13.36 -5.11
N PRO A 96 9.86 14.47 -4.55
CA PRO A 96 8.43 14.81 -4.64
C PRO A 96 7.96 14.99 -6.07
N ASP A 97 8.83 15.46 -6.97
CA ASP A 97 8.47 15.64 -8.39
C ASP A 97 8.26 14.30 -9.10
N GLU A 98 8.92 13.23 -8.66
CA GLU A 98 8.68 11.87 -9.18
C GLU A 98 7.25 11.39 -8.90
N ALA A 99 6.69 11.73 -7.75
CA ALA A 99 5.31 11.40 -7.40
C ALA A 99 4.30 12.10 -8.34
N LEU A 100 4.60 13.32 -8.75
CA LEU A 100 3.77 14.13 -9.65
C LEU A 100 3.96 13.75 -11.13
N ALA A 101 5.16 13.32 -11.51
CA ALA A 101 5.55 13.04 -12.89
C ALA A 101 5.53 11.54 -13.24
N SER A 102 4.97 10.67 -12.41
CA SER A 102 5.06 9.22 -12.58
C SER A 102 4.33 8.76 -13.84
N LEU A 103 5.05 8.83 -14.95
CA LEU A 103 4.73 8.05 -16.13
C LEU A 103 4.93 6.58 -15.78
N THR A 104 3.96 5.73 -16.07
CA THR A 104 4.12 4.30 -15.87
C THR A 104 5.23 3.79 -16.79
N PRO A 105 6.37 3.32 -16.26
CA PRO A 105 7.43 2.77 -17.11
C PRO A 105 6.90 1.52 -17.83
N GLY A 106 7.24 1.36 -19.09
CA GLY A 106 6.98 0.15 -19.85
C GLY A 106 6.01 0.27 -21.00
N SER A 107 5.42 1.44 -21.23
CA SER A 107 4.75 1.67 -22.52
C SER A 107 5.80 2.03 -23.58
N SER A 108 5.70 1.43 -24.75
CA SER A 108 6.60 1.61 -25.89
C SER A 108 6.53 3.02 -26.53
N VAL A 109 5.65 3.87 -26.06
CA VAL A 109 5.43 5.24 -26.53
C VAL A 109 5.07 6.05 -25.31
N GLY A 110 5.68 7.21 -25.09
CA GLY A 110 5.51 8.08 -23.93
C GLY A 110 4.07 8.36 -23.46
N GLN A 111 3.36 7.28 -23.13
CA GLN A 111 2.03 7.32 -22.53
C GLN A 111 2.19 7.49 -21.02
N GLY A 112 1.71 8.62 -20.50
CA GLY A 112 1.51 8.80 -19.07
C GLY A 112 0.14 8.27 -18.68
N PHE A 113 0.09 7.46 -17.64
CA PHE A 113 -1.16 7.06 -17.00
C PHE A 113 -1.23 7.73 -15.63
N ASP A 114 -2.19 8.62 -15.46
CA ASP A 114 -2.47 9.25 -14.17
C ASP A 114 -3.60 8.48 -13.47
N HIS A 115 -3.22 7.56 -12.57
CA HIS A 115 -4.18 6.74 -11.84
C HIS A 115 -5.12 7.55 -10.92
N LEU A 116 -4.85 8.84 -10.71
CA LEU A 116 -5.73 9.73 -9.96
C LEU A 116 -6.66 10.51 -10.89
N ALA A 117 -6.12 11.11 -11.96
CA ALA A 117 -6.89 11.94 -12.89
C ALA A 117 -7.74 11.09 -13.85
N ASP A 118 -7.23 9.94 -14.31
CA ASP A 118 -7.89 9.09 -15.31
C ASP A 118 -9.01 8.21 -14.75
N ARG A 119 -9.36 8.37 -13.47
CA ARG A 119 -10.42 7.60 -12.84
C ARG A 119 -11.78 7.87 -13.48
N ASN A 120 -12.53 6.82 -13.74
CA ASN A 120 -13.93 6.94 -14.17
C ASN A 120 -14.83 7.32 -12.98
N LEU A 121 -14.92 8.63 -12.70
CA LEU A 121 -15.70 9.14 -11.57
C LEU A 121 -17.21 8.88 -11.74
N ASP A 122 -17.72 8.78 -12.96
CA ASP A 122 -19.14 8.48 -13.20
C ASP A 122 -19.45 7.02 -12.86
N LEU A 123 -18.52 6.10 -13.15
CA LEU A 123 -18.64 4.72 -12.71
C LEU A 123 -18.66 4.63 -11.18
N ILE A 124 -17.71 5.33 -10.52
CA ILE A 124 -17.63 5.36 -9.05
C ILE A 124 -18.92 5.89 -8.44
N ARG A 125 -19.46 7.00 -8.96
CA ARG A 125 -20.72 7.58 -8.49
C ARG A 125 -21.90 6.63 -8.67
N ARG A 126 -21.98 5.95 -9.81
CA ARG A 126 -23.06 5.00 -10.14
C ARG A 126 -23.10 3.81 -9.18
N TYR A 127 -21.94 3.30 -8.78
CA TYR A 127 -21.83 2.12 -7.92
C TYR A 127 -21.45 2.45 -6.48
N ARG A 128 -21.58 3.72 -6.09
CA ARG A 128 -21.24 4.17 -4.73
C ARG A 128 -21.98 3.35 -3.65
N GLU A 129 -23.29 3.17 -3.81
CA GLU A 129 -24.10 2.42 -2.86
C GLU A 129 -23.67 0.95 -2.75
N ASP A 130 -23.22 0.35 -3.87
CA ASP A 130 -22.73 -1.02 -3.87
C ASP A 130 -21.37 -1.12 -3.16
N LEU A 131 -20.51 -0.11 -3.29
CA LEU A 131 -19.23 -0.04 -2.57
C LEU A 131 -19.40 0.22 -1.06
N GLU A 132 -20.48 0.89 -0.68
CA GLU A 132 -20.82 1.18 0.72
C GLU A 132 -21.56 0.01 1.40
N ARG A 133 -22.06 -0.97 0.65
CA ARG A 133 -22.70 -2.15 1.23
C ARG A 133 -21.69 -2.99 2.02
N PRO A 134 -22.05 -3.44 3.24
CA PRO A 134 -21.27 -4.50 3.87
C PRO A 134 -21.18 -5.67 2.90
N ALA A 135 -19.97 -6.18 2.68
CA ALA A 135 -19.81 -7.39 1.90
C ALA A 135 -20.75 -8.44 2.48
N ALA A 136 -21.74 -8.87 1.71
CA ALA A 136 -22.47 -10.07 2.07
C ALA A 136 -21.40 -11.14 2.32
N SER A 137 -21.52 -11.90 3.41
CA SER A 137 -20.60 -13.00 3.67
C SER A 137 -20.70 -13.96 2.48
N SER A 138 -19.91 -13.66 1.45
CA SER A 138 -19.98 -14.32 0.16
C SER A 138 -19.44 -15.73 0.19
N PHE A 139 -19.02 -16.20 1.37
CA PHE A 139 -18.54 -17.54 1.61
C PHE A 139 -19.23 -18.17 2.83
N PRO A 140 -20.56 -18.38 2.80
CA PRO A 140 -21.30 -18.95 3.96
C PRO A 140 -20.83 -20.37 4.32
N HIS A 141 -20.05 -21.01 3.43
CA HIS A 141 -19.47 -22.33 3.64
C HIS A 141 -18.03 -22.29 4.20
N LEU A 142 -17.41 -21.11 4.25
CA LEU A 142 -16.14 -20.89 4.94
C LEU A 142 -16.39 -20.33 6.36
N LYS A 143 -17.13 -21.06 7.15
CA LYS A 143 -17.10 -20.84 8.60
C LYS A 143 -15.77 -21.33 9.12
N ILE A 144 -14.83 -20.41 9.28
CA ILE A 144 -13.64 -20.68 10.08
C ILE A 144 -14.04 -20.35 11.52
N ASP A 145 -14.37 -21.37 12.27
CA ASP A 145 -14.52 -21.25 13.72
C ASP A 145 -13.09 -21.12 14.29
N PHE A 146 -12.77 -19.93 14.83
CA PHE A 146 -11.55 -19.69 15.59
C PHE A 146 -11.75 -20.05 17.04
#